data_3724d97b0cf490c61e97ef97653e1199
#
_entry.id   3724d97b0cf490c61e97ef97653e1199
#
_cell.length_a   1.000
_cell.length_b   1.000
_cell.length_c   1.000
_cell.angle_alpha   90.00
_cell.angle_beta   90.00
_cell.angle_gamma   90.00
#
_symmetry.space_group_name_H-M   'P 1'
#
loop_
_entity.id
_entity.type
_entity.pdbx_description
1 polymer ?
#
loop_
_entity_poly.entity_id
_entity_poly.type
_entity_poly.pdbx_seq_one_letter_code
_entity_poly.pdbx_strand_id
1 'polypeptide(L)'
;MTSGPQSYLLHRGDVLDAYKEWPSPTCIISDGAYGVRGFNGDTISEDGLVEWYRPHIAEWSERSSPGTSLWFWGTEVGWATVHPELKRQGWDYVQTVIWDKGLSHIAGNVNGKTIRQFPVVTEVCVLYQRRFEVLVDGSSLDAQAWLRHEWRRS
;
A
#
# COMPACT_ATOMS: atom_id res chain seq x y z
N MET A 1 -23.19 -12.88 21.72
CA MET A 1 -22.40 -11.74 21.23
C MET A 1 -23.30 -10.94 20.28
N THR A 2 -23.88 -9.85 20.75
CA THR A 2 -24.68 -8.95 19.91
C THR A 2 -23.71 -8.09 19.11
N SER A 3 -23.62 -8.30 17.80
CA SER A 3 -22.94 -7.38 16.88
C SER A 3 -23.65 -6.03 16.98
N GLY A 4 -22.96 -5.02 17.54
CA GLY A 4 -23.43 -3.65 17.45
C GLY A 4 -23.58 -3.21 15.99
N PRO A 5 -24.33 -2.14 15.69
CA PRO A 5 -24.52 -1.69 14.33
C PRO A 5 -23.17 -1.38 13.70
N GLN A 6 -22.87 -2.03 12.57
CA GLN A 6 -21.70 -1.67 11.75
C GLN A 6 -21.91 -0.24 11.24
N SER A 7 -21.04 0.66 11.63
CA SER A 7 -21.03 2.03 11.11
C SER A 7 -19.97 2.16 10.01
N TYR A 8 -20.31 2.84 8.94
CA TYR A 8 -19.37 3.21 7.88
C TYR A 8 -19.56 4.70 7.55
N LEU A 9 -18.48 5.31 7.07
CA LEU A 9 -18.50 6.68 6.57
C LEU A 9 -18.03 6.67 5.10
N LEU A 10 -18.81 7.32 4.23
CA LEU A 10 -18.44 7.55 2.85
C LEU A 10 -18.08 9.03 2.67
N HIS A 11 -16.87 9.28 2.20
CA HIS A 11 -16.42 10.61 1.80
C HIS A 11 -16.40 10.71 0.28
N ARG A 12 -16.98 11.80 -0.26
CA ARG A 12 -16.92 12.13 -1.68
C ARG A 12 -16.14 13.43 -1.85
N GLY A 13 -14.92 13.34 -2.35
CA GLY A 13 -14.04 14.49 -2.53
C GLY A 13 -12.58 14.05 -2.54
N ASP A 14 -11.70 15.00 -2.33
CA ASP A 14 -10.29 14.69 -2.16
C ASP A 14 -10.10 14.01 -0.80
N VAL A 15 -9.47 12.85 -0.82
CA VAL A 15 -9.22 12.07 0.39
C VAL A 15 -8.29 12.79 1.37
N LEU A 16 -7.43 13.69 0.90
CA LEU A 16 -6.58 14.51 1.77
C LEU A 16 -7.40 15.37 2.73
N ASP A 17 -8.58 15.82 2.31
CA ASP A 17 -9.49 16.56 3.19
C ASP A 17 -10.13 15.67 4.24
N ALA A 18 -10.37 14.39 3.91
CA ALA A 18 -11.03 13.43 4.79
C ALA A 18 -10.11 12.89 5.89
N TYR A 19 -8.80 12.84 5.67
CA TYR A 19 -7.86 12.25 6.65
C TYR A 19 -7.96 12.88 8.04
N LYS A 20 -8.30 14.15 8.12
CA LYS A 20 -8.42 14.88 9.40
C LYS A 20 -9.50 14.30 10.33
N GLU A 21 -10.49 13.66 9.74
CA GLU A 21 -11.63 13.07 10.46
C GLU A 21 -11.46 11.57 10.74
N TRP A 22 -10.39 10.96 10.24
CA TRP A 22 -10.15 9.55 10.44
C TRP A 22 -9.78 9.23 11.89
N PRO A 23 -10.40 8.22 12.50
CA PRO A 23 -9.84 7.60 13.69
C PRO A 23 -8.51 6.93 13.33
N SER A 24 -7.69 6.58 14.32
CA SER A 24 -6.49 5.79 14.08
C SER A 24 -6.86 4.48 13.39
N PRO A 25 -6.44 4.24 12.14
CA PRO A 25 -6.83 3.05 11.41
C PRO A 25 -6.06 1.82 11.93
N THR A 26 -6.70 0.66 11.89
CA THR A 26 -6.03 -0.65 12.09
C THR A 26 -5.59 -1.26 10.76
N CYS A 27 -6.25 -0.85 9.67
CA CYS A 27 -5.94 -1.27 8.32
C CYS A 27 -6.23 -0.13 7.34
N ILE A 28 -5.32 0.06 6.40
CA ILE A 28 -5.47 0.96 5.26
C ILE A 28 -5.42 0.11 4.00
N ILE A 29 -6.35 0.34 3.08
CA ILE A 29 -6.31 -0.24 1.74
C ILE A 29 -6.20 0.93 0.76
N SER A 30 -5.10 0.97 0.02
CA SER A 30 -4.83 2.01 -0.96
C SER A 30 -4.91 1.42 -2.37
N ASP A 31 -5.88 1.88 -3.15
CA ASP A 31 -6.05 1.61 -4.57
C ASP A 31 -6.07 2.98 -5.29
N GLY A 32 -4.93 3.66 -5.26
CA GLY A 32 -4.75 5.04 -5.72
C GLY A 32 -4.18 5.14 -7.13
N ALA A 33 -3.26 6.10 -7.34
CA ALA A 33 -2.62 6.30 -8.64
C ALA A 33 -1.68 5.14 -9.01
N TYR A 34 -1.71 4.75 -10.28
CA TYR A 34 -0.90 3.66 -10.84
C TYR A 34 0.25 4.15 -11.72
N GLY A 35 0.28 5.43 -12.08
CA GLY A 35 1.26 5.98 -13.02
C GLY A 35 0.97 5.63 -14.47
N VAL A 36 -0.29 5.35 -14.80
CA VAL A 36 -0.73 4.99 -16.14
C VAL A 36 -1.57 6.10 -16.76
N ARG A 37 -1.14 6.55 -17.94
CA ARG A 37 -1.83 7.63 -18.66
C ARG A 37 -3.27 7.24 -18.99
N GLY A 38 -4.21 8.15 -18.78
CA GLY A 38 -5.60 8.03 -19.25
C GLY A 38 -6.65 7.92 -18.16
N PHE A 39 -6.25 7.89 -16.91
CA PHE A 39 -7.16 7.94 -15.76
C PHE A 39 -7.16 9.33 -15.13
N ASN A 40 -8.34 9.85 -14.82
CA ASN A 40 -8.46 11.15 -14.15
C ASN A 40 -7.93 11.05 -12.72
N GLY A 41 -7.01 11.95 -12.36
CA GLY A 41 -6.37 11.96 -11.04
C GLY A 41 -5.12 11.08 -10.92
N ASP A 42 -4.79 10.31 -11.95
CA ASP A 42 -3.53 9.55 -12.00
C ASP A 42 -2.37 10.41 -12.53
N THR A 43 -1.15 9.98 -12.27
CA THR A 43 0.05 10.60 -12.85
C THR A 43 0.25 10.19 -14.31
N ILE A 44 1.05 10.97 -15.05
CA ILE A 44 1.32 10.69 -16.47
C ILE A 44 2.24 9.48 -16.64
N SER A 45 3.06 9.22 -15.63
CA SER A 45 4.02 8.12 -15.60
C SER A 45 4.31 7.72 -14.16
N GLU A 46 4.99 6.60 -13.98
CA GLU A 46 5.42 6.09 -12.68
C GLU A 46 6.38 7.07 -11.97
N ASP A 47 7.12 7.88 -12.70
CA ASP A 47 8.06 8.87 -12.14
C ASP A 47 7.37 9.90 -11.23
N GLY A 48 6.11 10.22 -11.50
CA GLY A 48 5.31 11.16 -10.71
C GLY A 48 4.70 10.55 -9.44
N LEU A 49 4.74 9.23 -9.29
CA LEU A 49 4.00 8.54 -8.21
C LEU A 49 4.51 8.87 -6.82
N VAL A 50 5.82 9.05 -6.64
CA VAL A 50 6.38 9.40 -5.31
C VAL A 50 5.82 10.73 -4.82
N GLU A 51 5.80 11.73 -5.69
CA GLU A 51 5.27 13.06 -5.35
C GLU A 51 3.75 13.00 -5.08
N TRP A 52 3.03 12.21 -5.86
CA TRP A 52 1.59 12.02 -5.69
C TRP A 52 1.28 11.33 -4.36
N TYR A 53 2.01 10.26 -4.02
CA TYR A 53 1.77 9.51 -2.79
C TYR A 53 2.34 10.14 -1.53
N ARG A 54 3.33 11.02 -1.63
CA ARG A 54 4.01 11.61 -0.46
C ARG A 54 3.07 12.20 0.58
N PRO A 55 2.09 13.08 0.24
CA PRO A 55 1.16 13.61 1.22
C PRO A 55 0.26 12.52 1.83
N HIS A 56 -0.17 11.54 1.04
CA HIS A 56 -0.97 10.43 1.52
C HIS A 56 -0.19 9.56 2.52
N ILE A 57 1.05 9.19 2.18
CA ILE A 57 1.90 8.38 3.04
C ILE A 57 2.21 9.12 4.36
N ALA A 58 2.40 10.44 4.31
CA ALA A 58 2.60 11.25 5.50
C ALA A 58 1.38 11.17 6.43
N GLU A 59 0.19 11.40 5.92
CA GLU A 59 -1.06 11.30 6.68
C GLU A 59 -1.29 9.87 7.24
N TRP A 60 -1.06 8.85 6.43
CA TRP A 60 -1.15 7.46 6.89
C TRP A 60 -0.18 7.18 8.04
N SER A 61 1.05 7.70 7.92
CA SER A 61 2.10 7.49 8.92
C SER A 61 1.82 8.21 10.22
N GLU A 62 1.29 9.42 10.17
CA GLU A 62 0.95 10.22 11.34
C GLU A 62 -0.22 9.63 12.12
N ARG A 63 -1.23 9.12 11.41
CA ARG A 63 -2.48 8.64 12.03
C ARG A 63 -2.45 7.20 12.44
N SER A 64 -1.51 6.41 11.93
CA SER A 64 -1.42 4.98 12.20
C SER A 64 -0.67 4.69 13.48
N SER A 65 -1.23 3.80 14.28
CA SER A 65 -0.52 3.21 15.41
C SER A 65 0.46 2.13 14.95
N PRO A 66 1.51 1.84 15.72
CA PRO A 66 2.35 0.67 15.47
C PRO A 66 1.53 -0.60 15.27
N GLY A 67 1.89 -1.39 14.26
CA GLY A 67 1.15 -2.61 13.89
C GLY A 67 0.00 -2.41 12.90
N THR A 68 -0.42 -1.18 12.58
CA THR A 68 -1.38 -0.91 11.51
C THR A 68 -0.90 -1.55 10.21
N SER A 69 -1.79 -2.25 9.49
CA SER A 69 -1.50 -2.82 8.18
C SER A 69 -1.85 -1.84 7.06
N LEU A 70 -1.03 -1.85 5.99
CA LEU A 70 -1.30 -1.13 4.76
C LEU A 70 -1.25 -2.12 3.59
N TRP A 71 -2.35 -2.22 2.84
CA TRP A 71 -2.46 -2.96 1.60
C TRP A 71 -2.37 -1.98 0.44
N PHE A 72 -1.24 -2.01 -0.25
CA PHE A 72 -0.91 -1.09 -1.33
C PHE A 72 -1.07 -1.76 -2.68
N TRP A 73 -2.07 -1.37 -3.46
CA TRP A 73 -2.32 -1.84 -4.81
C TRP A 73 -1.58 -0.98 -5.84
N GLY A 74 -1.07 -1.62 -6.88
CA GLY A 74 -0.41 -0.93 -7.98
C GLY A 74 0.14 -1.88 -9.04
N THR A 75 0.80 -1.30 -10.02
CA THR A 75 1.67 -2.04 -10.93
C THR A 75 2.99 -2.39 -10.23
N GLU A 76 3.72 -3.37 -10.75
CA GLU A 76 5.02 -3.75 -10.22
C GLU A 76 6.01 -2.57 -10.21
N VAL A 77 6.02 -1.78 -11.28
CA VAL A 77 6.90 -0.60 -11.41
C VAL A 77 6.41 0.52 -10.49
N GLY A 78 5.10 0.77 -10.46
CA GLY A 78 4.51 1.78 -9.60
C GLY A 78 4.79 1.51 -8.12
N TRP A 79 4.60 0.27 -7.68
CA TRP A 79 4.98 -0.13 -6.33
C TRP A 79 6.47 0.06 -6.06
N ALA A 80 7.35 -0.43 -6.96
CA ALA A 80 8.79 -0.31 -6.79
C ALA A 80 9.25 1.14 -6.65
N THR A 81 8.60 2.05 -7.39
CA THR A 81 8.87 3.49 -7.35
C THR A 81 8.48 4.10 -5.98
N VAL A 82 7.34 3.71 -5.41
CA VAL A 82 6.81 4.26 -4.15
C VAL A 82 7.41 3.58 -2.91
N HIS A 83 7.90 2.35 -3.03
CA HIS A 83 8.43 1.54 -1.93
C HIS A 83 9.47 2.26 -1.04
N PRO A 84 10.48 2.97 -1.59
CA PRO A 84 11.47 3.68 -0.77
C PRO A 84 10.84 4.75 0.13
N GLU A 85 9.81 5.46 -0.37
CA GLU A 85 9.11 6.46 0.41
C GLU A 85 8.31 5.83 1.57
N LEU A 86 7.60 4.73 1.32
CA LEU A 86 6.93 3.97 2.36
C LEU A 86 7.91 3.52 3.46
N LYS A 87 9.06 2.97 3.08
CA LYS A 87 10.11 2.57 4.01
C LYS A 87 10.64 3.76 4.83
N ARG A 88 10.87 4.88 4.18
CA ARG A 88 11.36 6.10 4.83
C ARG A 88 10.36 6.61 5.87
N GLN A 89 9.07 6.49 5.59
CA GLN A 89 7.97 6.91 6.47
C GLN A 89 7.63 5.87 7.55
N GLY A 90 8.38 4.76 7.66
CA GLY A 90 8.25 3.77 8.73
C GLY A 90 7.23 2.68 8.46
N TRP A 91 7.04 2.31 7.19
CA TRP A 91 6.27 1.15 6.78
C TRP A 91 7.20 0.00 6.43
N ASP A 92 7.13 -1.09 7.16
CA ASP A 92 7.93 -2.28 6.91
C ASP A 92 7.21 -3.22 5.95
N TYR A 93 7.92 -3.62 4.89
CA TYR A 93 7.44 -4.59 3.93
C TYR A 93 7.24 -5.96 4.60
N VAL A 94 6.09 -6.57 4.38
CA VAL A 94 5.75 -7.91 4.87
C VAL A 94 5.78 -8.90 3.72
N GLN A 95 4.94 -8.71 2.70
CA GLN A 95 4.87 -9.60 1.54
C GLN A 95 4.18 -8.93 0.36
N THR A 96 4.38 -9.53 -0.82
CA THR A 96 3.64 -9.19 -2.04
C THR A 96 2.65 -10.31 -2.38
N VAL A 97 1.43 -9.93 -2.68
CA VAL A 97 0.40 -10.79 -3.28
C VAL A 97 0.26 -10.41 -4.75
N ILE A 98 0.32 -11.38 -5.62
CA ILE A 98 0.12 -11.20 -7.06
C ILE A 98 -1.32 -11.53 -7.40
N TRP A 99 -2.03 -10.57 -7.99
CA TRP A 99 -3.34 -10.82 -8.57
C TRP A 99 -3.20 -11.12 -10.06
N ASP A 100 -3.46 -12.37 -10.42
CA ASP A 100 -3.54 -12.80 -11.83
C ASP A 100 -4.96 -12.50 -12.34
N LYS A 101 -5.04 -11.54 -13.26
CA LYS A 101 -6.31 -11.13 -13.90
C LYS A 101 -6.71 -12.04 -15.06
N GLY A 102 -5.86 -12.97 -15.42
CA GLY A 102 -6.06 -13.88 -16.55
C GLY A 102 -5.99 -13.18 -17.91
N LEU A 103 -5.94 -13.97 -18.96
CA LEU A 103 -5.79 -13.49 -20.35
C LEU A 103 -6.98 -12.67 -20.85
N SER A 104 -8.17 -12.85 -20.29
CA SER A 104 -9.38 -12.12 -20.67
C SER A 104 -9.32 -10.62 -20.34
N HIS A 105 -8.43 -10.22 -19.44
CA HIS A 105 -8.22 -8.84 -19.05
C HIS A 105 -7.12 -8.12 -19.83
N ILE A 106 -6.56 -8.76 -20.84
CA ILE A 106 -5.71 -8.05 -21.82
C ILE A 106 -6.64 -7.11 -22.59
N ALA A 107 -7.08 -6.05 -21.91
CA ALA A 107 -7.87 -5.01 -22.54
C ALA A 107 -6.98 -4.08 -23.33
N GLY A 108 -7.45 -3.76 -24.53
CA GLY A 108 -6.83 -2.74 -25.34
C GLY A 108 -5.96 -3.27 -26.48
N ASN A 109 -5.58 -2.37 -27.33
CA ASN A 109 -4.94 -2.57 -28.63
C ASN A 109 -3.65 -3.38 -28.55
N VAL A 110 -3.79 -4.69 -28.48
CA VAL A 110 -2.67 -5.61 -28.69
C VAL A 110 -2.40 -5.62 -30.21
N ASN A 111 -1.73 -4.58 -30.69
CA ASN A 111 -1.24 -4.57 -32.07
C ASN A 111 -0.04 -5.52 -32.14
N GLY A 112 -0.27 -6.75 -32.59
CA GLY A 112 0.76 -7.78 -32.70
C GLY A 112 1.99 -7.38 -33.51
N LYS A 113 1.90 -6.32 -34.35
CA LYS A 113 3.03 -5.78 -35.10
C LYS A 113 3.93 -4.86 -34.27
N THR A 114 3.42 -4.27 -33.21
CA THR A 114 4.14 -3.28 -32.40
C THR A 114 4.45 -3.74 -30.98
N ILE A 115 3.92 -4.89 -30.56
CA ILE A 115 4.21 -5.46 -29.24
C ILE A 115 5.72 -5.71 -29.10
N ARG A 116 6.29 -5.19 -28.03
CA ARG A 116 7.69 -5.34 -27.64
C ARG A 116 7.86 -6.07 -26.31
N GLN A 117 6.76 -6.42 -25.65
CA GLN A 117 6.74 -7.04 -24.32
C GLN A 117 5.58 -8.03 -24.21
N PHE A 118 5.65 -8.91 -23.24
CA PHE A 118 4.50 -9.77 -22.90
C PHE A 118 3.34 -8.93 -22.36
N PRO A 119 2.10 -9.32 -22.62
CA PRO A 119 0.94 -8.66 -22.02
C PRO A 119 1.02 -8.68 -20.49
N VAL A 120 0.75 -7.55 -19.85
CA VAL A 120 0.65 -7.46 -18.40
C VAL A 120 -0.72 -7.99 -17.98
N VAL A 121 -0.74 -9.10 -17.28
CA VAL A 121 -1.98 -9.76 -16.80
C VAL A 121 -2.08 -9.77 -15.28
N THR A 122 -1.13 -9.15 -14.60
CA THR A 122 -1.04 -9.13 -13.15
C THR A 122 -1.08 -7.73 -12.59
N GLU A 123 -1.49 -7.63 -11.35
CA GLU A 123 -1.26 -6.49 -10.46
C GLU A 123 -0.67 -6.98 -9.15
N VAL A 124 -0.01 -6.09 -8.44
CA VAL A 124 0.53 -6.41 -7.12
C VAL A 124 -0.29 -5.75 -6.02
N CYS A 125 -0.52 -6.48 -4.95
CA CYS A 125 -1.00 -5.95 -3.69
C CYS A 125 0.06 -6.20 -2.63
N VAL A 126 0.66 -5.15 -2.13
CA VAL A 126 1.79 -5.28 -1.22
C VAL A 126 1.36 -4.94 0.19
N LEU A 127 1.58 -5.89 1.09
CA LEU A 127 1.32 -5.73 2.51
C LEU A 127 2.52 -5.09 3.19
N TYR A 128 2.24 -4.00 3.88
CA TYR A 128 3.13 -3.33 4.81
C TYR A 128 2.55 -3.34 6.22
N GLN A 129 3.42 -3.17 7.20
CA GLN A 129 3.03 -2.95 8.58
C GLN A 129 3.70 -1.68 9.10
N ARG A 130 2.95 -0.88 9.85
CA ARG A 130 3.50 0.29 10.54
C ARG A 130 4.52 -0.18 11.56
N ARG A 131 5.75 0.33 11.44
CA ARG A 131 6.86 -0.06 12.30
C ARG A 131 6.53 0.21 13.77
N PHE A 132 6.92 -0.71 14.60
CA PHE A 132 6.96 -0.53 16.03
C PHE A 132 8.28 -1.05 16.60
N GLU A 133 8.68 -0.47 17.68
CA GLU A 133 9.82 -0.94 18.45
C GLU A 133 9.32 -1.58 19.73
N VAL A 134 9.89 -2.71 20.07
CA VAL A 134 9.61 -3.41 21.33
C VAL A 134 10.88 -3.40 22.14
N LEU A 135 10.79 -2.94 23.38
CA LEU A 135 11.89 -3.03 24.33
C LEU A 135 11.89 -4.43 24.94
N VAL A 136 12.95 -5.17 24.71
CA VAL A 136 13.17 -6.49 25.30
C VAL A 136 14.51 -6.43 26.06
N ASP A 137 14.47 -6.67 27.36
CA ASP A 137 15.66 -6.62 28.22
C ASP A 137 16.48 -5.31 28.09
N GLY A 138 15.78 -4.19 27.90
CA GLY A 138 16.39 -2.87 27.69
C GLY A 138 16.91 -2.60 26.29
N SER A 139 16.72 -3.53 25.34
CA SER A 139 17.07 -3.36 23.94
C SER A 139 15.84 -3.02 23.11
N SER A 140 16.00 -2.15 22.11
CA SER A 140 14.98 -1.86 21.12
C SER A 140 15.08 -2.88 19.98
N LEU A 141 13.98 -3.57 19.68
CA LEU A 141 13.87 -4.51 18.58
C LEU A 141 12.78 -4.04 17.61
N ASP A 142 13.05 -4.10 16.32
CA ASP A 142 11.99 -3.96 15.32
C ASP A 142 11.02 -5.16 15.35
N ALA A 143 9.85 -5.02 14.73
CA ALA A 143 8.82 -6.05 14.74
C ALA A 143 9.31 -7.42 14.25
N GLN A 144 10.16 -7.44 13.22
CA GLN A 144 10.70 -8.69 12.68
C GLN A 144 11.72 -9.33 13.62
N ALA A 145 12.54 -8.51 14.25
CA ALA A 145 13.51 -8.99 15.23
C ALA A 145 12.80 -9.55 16.47
N TRP A 146 11.72 -8.90 16.90
CA TRP A 146 10.89 -9.39 18.00
C TRP A 146 10.20 -10.72 17.67
N LEU A 147 9.59 -10.86 16.48
CA LEU A 147 8.97 -12.12 16.06
C LEU A 147 10.00 -13.26 15.99
N ARG A 148 11.20 -13.00 15.48
CA ARG A 148 12.28 -14.00 15.48
C ARG A 148 12.75 -14.36 16.89
N HIS A 149 12.76 -13.40 17.79
CA HIS A 149 13.10 -13.62 19.19
C HIS A 149 12.06 -14.52 19.87
N GLU A 150 10.78 -14.21 19.72
CA GLU A 150 9.70 -15.02 20.30
C GLU A 150 9.65 -16.43 19.71
N TRP A 151 9.83 -16.57 18.40
CA TRP A 151 9.84 -17.90 17.78
C TRP A 151 10.98 -18.81 18.25
N ARG A 152 12.10 -18.24 18.65
CA ARG A 152 13.22 -19.03 19.22
C ARG A 152 12.97 -19.46 20.65
N ARG A 153 11.99 -18.88 21.32
CA ARG A 153 11.63 -19.21 22.72
C ARG A 153 10.50 -20.24 22.81
N SER A 154 9.75 -20.46 21.73
CA SER A 154 8.67 -21.46 21.60
C SER A 154 9.21 -22.80 21.08
#